data_9a8d2ac75002a557b62f437438be80c0
#
_entry.id   9a8d2ac75002a557b62f437438be80c0
#
_cell.length_a   1.000
_cell.length_b   1.000
_cell.length_c   1.000
_cell.angle_alpha   90.00
_cell.angle_beta   90.00
_cell.angle_gamma   90.00
#
_symmetry.space_group_name_H-M   'P 1'
#
loop_
_entity.id
_entity.type
_entity.pdbx_description
1 polymer ?
#
loop_
_entity_poly.entity_id
_entity_poly.type
_entity_poly.pdbx_seq_one_letter_code
_entity_poly.pdbx_strand_id
1 'polypeptide(L)'
;MNDLIKKLTETYGPSGFEDQIRAVIRAEIETLADEISVDALGNLIAFKKGDGSGRKVMIAAHMDEIGVMVSHITEKGFLRFTNIGLSLIHI
;
A
#
# COMPACT_ATOMS: atom_id res chain seq x y z
N MET A 1 10.60 2.74 15.49
CA MET A 1 9.81 3.60 14.57
C MET A 1 10.53 3.84 13.25
N ASN A 2 11.80 4.23 13.29
CA ASN A 2 12.57 4.46 12.06
C ASN A 2 12.68 3.21 11.18
N ASP A 3 12.85 2.05 11.77
CA ASP A 3 12.92 0.78 11.03
C ASP A 3 11.61 0.44 10.33
N LEU A 4 10.48 0.74 10.96
CA LEU A 4 9.17 0.52 10.36
C LEU A 4 8.94 1.46 9.18
N ILE A 5 9.26 2.74 9.34
CA ILE A 5 9.14 3.73 8.26
C ILE A 5 10.01 3.31 7.08
N LYS A 6 11.26 2.94 7.34
CA LYS A 6 12.17 2.45 6.30
C LYS A 6 11.60 1.24 5.57
N LYS A 7 11.11 0.26 6.31
CA LYS A 7 10.52 -0.96 5.77
C LYS A 7 9.32 -0.66 4.86
N LEU A 8 8.42 0.23 5.30
CA LEU A 8 7.24 0.59 4.54
C LEU A 8 7.57 1.40 3.28
N THR A 9 8.56 2.30 3.38
CA THR A 9 8.92 3.17 2.25
C THR A 9 9.81 2.48 1.22
N GLU A 10 10.55 1.47 1.60
CA GLU A 10 11.42 0.72 0.68
C GLU A 10 10.74 -0.51 0.06
N THR A 11 9.56 -0.89 0.55
CA THR A 11 8.83 -2.02 -0.02
C THR A 11 8.10 -1.61 -1.29
N TYR A 12 8.24 -2.43 -2.34
CA TYR A 12 7.59 -2.21 -3.61
C TYR A 12 6.07 -2.27 -3.48
N GLY A 13 5.38 -1.26 -4.02
CA GLY A 13 3.92 -1.21 -3.97
C GLY A 13 3.31 -0.06 -4.76
N PRO A 14 3.58 0.07 -6.08
CA PRO A 14 2.88 1.08 -6.88
C PRO A 14 1.40 0.73 -7.04
N SER A 15 0.59 1.75 -7.35
CA SER A 15 -0.86 1.58 -7.53
C SER A 15 -1.18 0.44 -8.50
N GLY A 16 -2.03 -0.49 -8.07
CA GLY A 16 -2.38 -1.69 -8.84
C GLY A 16 -1.46 -2.88 -8.62
N PHE A 17 -0.32 -2.68 -7.94
CA PHE A 17 0.68 -3.73 -7.70
C PHE A 17 1.10 -3.73 -6.22
N GLU A 18 0.13 -3.68 -5.32
CA GLU A 18 0.35 -3.49 -3.88
C GLU A 18 0.57 -4.79 -3.10
N ASP A 19 0.69 -5.93 -3.77
CA ASP A 19 0.78 -7.24 -3.09
C ASP A 19 1.92 -7.32 -2.08
N GLN A 20 3.10 -6.80 -2.42
CA GLN A 20 4.26 -6.84 -1.53
C GLN A 20 4.09 -5.94 -0.32
N ILE A 21 3.67 -4.69 -0.54
CA ILE A 21 3.46 -3.76 0.57
C ILE A 21 2.31 -4.23 1.46
N ARG A 22 1.24 -4.78 0.87
CA ARG A 22 0.14 -5.36 1.64
C ARG A 22 0.62 -6.49 2.55
N ALA A 23 1.47 -7.37 2.05
CA ALA A 23 2.02 -8.48 2.84
C ALA A 23 2.88 -7.97 4.01
N VAL A 24 3.67 -6.93 3.79
CA VAL A 24 4.49 -6.32 4.84
C VAL A 24 3.61 -5.69 5.92
N ILE A 25 2.60 -4.91 5.51
CA ILE A 25 1.67 -4.29 6.46
C ILE A 25 0.91 -5.36 7.24
N ARG A 26 0.42 -6.37 6.56
CA ARG A 26 -0.30 -7.48 7.19
C ARG A 26 0.55 -8.15 8.28
N ALA A 27 1.81 -8.42 7.98
CA ALA A 27 2.73 -9.03 8.94
C ALA A 27 2.93 -8.16 10.19
N GLU A 28 2.94 -6.83 10.04
CA GLU A 28 3.11 -5.91 11.16
C GLU A 28 1.88 -5.84 12.07
N ILE A 29 0.68 -5.99 11.53
CA ILE A 29 -0.57 -5.81 12.28
C ILE A 29 -1.26 -7.12 12.66
N GLU A 30 -0.80 -8.24 12.14
CA GLU A 30 -1.44 -9.55 12.29
C GLU A 30 -1.68 -9.95 13.75
N THR A 31 -0.73 -9.66 14.63
CA THR A 31 -0.85 -9.96 16.06
C THR A 31 -1.65 -8.92 16.84
N LEU A 32 -1.94 -7.79 16.23
CA LEU A 32 -2.61 -6.66 16.89
C LEU A 32 -4.11 -6.60 16.59
N ALA A 33 -4.54 -7.25 15.51
CA ALA A 33 -5.92 -7.22 15.04
C ALA A 33 -6.65 -8.51 15.38
N ASP A 34 -7.96 -8.43 15.59
CA ASP A 34 -8.81 -9.59 15.83
C ASP A 34 -9.22 -10.27 14.51
N GLU A 35 -9.41 -9.49 13.46
CA GLU A 35 -9.76 -9.98 12.14
C GLU A 35 -8.99 -9.20 11.08
N ILE A 36 -8.50 -9.90 10.06
CA ILE A 36 -7.82 -9.28 8.92
C ILE A 36 -8.40 -9.86 7.63
N SER A 37 -8.75 -9.02 6.69
CA SER A 37 -9.27 -9.42 5.39
C SER A 37 -8.75 -8.53 4.28
N VAL A 38 -8.82 -9.04 3.06
CA VAL A 38 -8.51 -8.30 1.84
C VAL A 38 -9.76 -8.34 0.97
N ASP A 39 -10.27 -7.17 0.58
CA ASP A 39 -11.48 -7.11 -0.24
C ASP A 39 -11.16 -7.28 -1.74
N ALA A 40 -12.20 -7.23 -2.56
CA ALA A 40 -12.09 -7.41 -4.01
C ALA A 40 -11.24 -6.34 -4.70
N LEU A 41 -11.12 -5.16 -4.10
CA LEU A 41 -10.30 -4.06 -4.62
C LEU A 41 -8.86 -4.11 -4.13
N GLY A 42 -8.55 -5.07 -3.25
CA GLY A 42 -7.21 -5.21 -2.68
C GLY A 42 -6.98 -4.41 -1.40
N ASN A 43 -8.01 -3.80 -0.83
CA ASN A 43 -7.88 -3.11 0.44
C ASN A 43 -7.59 -4.10 1.56
N LEU A 44 -6.63 -3.77 2.40
CA LEU A 44 -6.34 -4.53 3.61
C LEU A 44 -7.16 -3.94 4.76
N ILE A 45 -8.02 -4.76 5.34
CA ILE A 45 -8.93 -4.33 6.40
C ILE A 45 -8.58 -5.10 7.67
N ALA A 46 -8.25 -4.37 8.72
CA ALA A 46 -7.96 -4.94 10.03
C ALA A 46 -8.98 -4.44 11.04
N PHE A 47 -9.59 -5.36 11.77
CA PHE A 47 -10.58 -5.05 12.77
C PHE A 47 -10.05 -5.40 14.16
N LYS A 48 -10.14 -4.45 15.08
CA LYS A 48 -9.80 -4.62 16.48
C LYS A 48 -11.03 -4.39 17.30
N LYS A 49 -11.44 -5.38 18.09
CA LYS A 49 -12.58 -5.26 18.99
C LYS A 49 -12.22 -4.33 20.16
N GLY A 50 -13.13 -3.43 20.48
CA GLY A 50 -13.08 -2.64 21.70
C GLY A 50 -13.77 -3.37 22.86
N ASP A 51 -14.06 -2.64 23.91
CA ASP A 51 -14.78 -3.18 25.09
C ASP A 51 -16.30 -3.24 24.89
N GLY A 52 -16.79 -2.79 23.73
CA GLY A 52 -18.23 -2.79 23.40
C GLY A 52 -19.01 -1.59 23.90
N SER A 53 -18.39 -0.71 24.69
CA SER A 53 -19.07 0.46 25.29
C SER A 53 -18.96 1.73 24.48
N GLY A 54 -18.02 1.80 23.54
CA GLY A 54 -17.73 3.00 22.78
C GLY A 54 -18.24 2.97 21.35
N ARG A 55 -17.89 4.02 20.63
CA ARG A 55 -18.20 4.15 19.19
C ARG A 55 -17.20 3.36 18.37
N LYS A 56 -17.64 2.99 17.17
CA LYS A 56 -16.73 2.43 16.17
C LYS A 56 -15.96 3.57 15.50
N VAL A 57 -14.66 3.40 15.38
CA VAL A 57 -13.78 4.37 14.72
C VAL A 57 -13.09 3.66 13.57
N MET A 58 -13.07 4.28 12.40
CA MET A 58 -12.34 3.80 11.25
C MET A 58 -11.19 4.75 10.94
N ILE A 59 -9.98 4.18 10.81
CA ILE A 59 -8.79 4.90 10.36
C ILE A 59 -8.47 4.38 8.97
N ALA A 60 -8.34 5.27 8.01
CA ALA A 60 -8.04 4.90 6.63
C ALA A 60 -6.79 5.62 6.15
N ALA A 61 -5.93 4.88 5.46
CA ALA A 61 -4.71 5.41 4.84
C ALA A 61 -4.43 4.59 3.59
N HIS A 62 -3.77 5.21 2.61
CA HIS A 62 -3.35 4.46 1.43
C HIS A 62 -2.02 3.75 1.67
N MET A 63 -1.79 2.67 0.94
CA MET A 63 -0.53 1.90 1.01
C MET A 63 0.25 1.92 -0.29
N ASP A 64 -0.33 2.43 -1.36
CA ASP A 64 0.35 2.51 -2.64
C ASP A 64 1.32 3.69 -2.70
N GLU A 65 2.23 3.61 -3.66
CA GLU A 65 3.15 4.69 -3.97
C GLU A 65 3.06 5.06 -5.44
N ILE A 66 3.54 6.23 -5.79
CA ILE A 66 3.66 6.63 -7.19
C ILE A 66 4.72 5.77 -7.86
N GLY A 67 4.52 5.50 -9.13
CA GLY A 67 5.44 4.70 -9.90
C GLY A 67 5.36 5.02 -11.38
N VAL A 68 6.11 4.27 -12.16
CA VAL A 68 6.07 4.36 -13.61
C VAL A 68 5.96 2.98 -14.22
N MET A 69 5.29 2.89 -15.34
CA MET A 69 5.18 1.65 -16.12
C MET A 69 5.87 1.86 -17.45
N VAL A 70 6.80 0.97 -17.77
CA VAL A 70 7.49 1.00 -19.05
C VAL A 70 6.47 0.68 -20.15
N SER A 71 6.32 1.58 -21.11
CA SER A 71 5.41 1.42 -22.25
C SER A 71 6.12 0.99 -23.52
N HIS A 72 7.41 1.28 -23.63
CA HIS A 72 8.18 0.93 -24.83
C HIS A 72 9.69 0.96 -24.52
N ILE A 73 10.42 0.06 -25.15
CA ILE A 73 11.89 0.04 -25.12
C ILE A 73 12.37 0.30 -26.54
N THR A 74 13.14 1.38 -26.73
CA THR A 74 13.65 1.75 -28.05
C THR A 74 14.83 0.85 -28.45
N GLU A 75 15.16 0.83 -29.76
CA GLU A 75 16.28 0.07 -30.27
C GLU A 75 17.63 0.49 -29.65
N LYS A 76 17.73 1.75 -29.22
CA LYS A 76 18.95 2.28 -28.58
C LYS A 76 19.00 2.05 -27.07
N GLY A 77 18.01 1.33 -26.52
CA GLY A 77 17.98 0.99 -25.10
C GLY A 77 17.36 2.07 -24.21
N PHE A 78 16.69 3.07 -24.76
CA PHE A 78 15.94 4.05 -23.99
C PHE A 78 14.56 3.50 -23.62
N LEU A 79 14.05 3.91 -22.46
CA LEU A 79 12.73 3.51 -21.99
C LEU A 79 11.75 4.65 -22.12
N ARG A 80 10.58 4.34 -22.64
CA ARG A 80 9.39 5.21 -22.54
C ARG A 80 8.52 4.67 -21.43
N PHE A 81 7.92 5.55 -20.65
CA PHE A 81 7.09 5.14 -19.53
C PHE A 81 5.88 6.04 -19.38
N THR A 82 4.89 5.54 -18.66
CA THR A 82 3.72 6.31 -18.21
C THR A 82 3.67 6.29 -16.70
N ASN A 83 3.13 7.36 -16.11
CA ASN A 83 3.01 7.48 -14.67
C ASN A 83 1.88 6.57 -14.16
N ILE A 84 2.09 5.99 -12.98
CA ILE A 84 1.09 5.24 -12.24
C ILE A 84 0.88 5.92 -10.90
N GLY A 85 -0.38 6.14 -10.55
CA GLY A 85 -0.74 6.82 -9.31
C GLY A 85 -0.72 8.33 -9.46
N LEU A 86 -0.97 9.00 -8.34
CA LEU A 86 -1.05 10.46 -8.31
C LEU A 86 0.35 11.06 -8.27
N SER A 87 0.73 11.78 -9.32
CA SER A 87 2.04 12.43 -9.39
C SER A 87 2.11 13.64 -8.46
N LEU A 88 3.28 13.85 -7.85
CA LEU A 88 3.55 15.03 -7.03
C LEU A 88 3.42 16.33 -7.82
N ILE A 89 3.59 16.29 -9.12
CA ILE A 89 3.44 17.46 -10.00
C ILE A 89 1.98 17.92 -10.10
N HIS A 90 1.04 17.00 -9.88
CA HIS A 90 -0.39 17.29 -9.97
C HIS A 90 -1.05 17.63 -8.63
N ILE A 91 -0.27 17.67 -7.57
CA ILE A 91 -0.71 18.11 -6.26
C ILE A 91 -0.44 19.60 -6.10
#